data_a869e81485a70822f3e4b02f95940776
#
_entry.id   a869e81485a70822f3e4b02f95940776
#
_cell.length_a   1.000
_cell.length_b   1.000
_cell.length_c   1.000
_cell.angle_alpha   90.00
_cell.angle_beta   90.00
_cell.angle_gamma   90.00
#
_symmetry.space_group_name_H-M   'P 1'
#
loop_
_entity.id
_entity.type
_entity.pdbx_description
1 polymer ?
#
loop_
_entity_poly.entity_id
_entity_poly.type
_entity_poly.pdbx_seq_one_letter_code
_entity_poly.pdbx_strand_id
1 'polypeptide(L)'
;ELSELHFVKTIVTTNWDTYFEDYCAAVPITIPEDFVYWDGNERCVLKIHGSISNLGTIIATTNDYEKRREKLEKGIIGATLKTILANNTVVFIGFSFGDEDFASILNYLQGEMKEFLPHIYIVTLDQNLYEKIEYKNSTCIVTDGTYFLHSLKNKLIAEKLIVNSGIMGDIELQKYLVCEIHSKIASIDFKTYPEVIYCLAYQDGICHAFDRFIQLYKTGNYNIPGVLNGSLKAYDKITKDKKKQGNYWDASYYEGYMNGLMYILLCGEKHPMVNSFPLFYLPNTKAEMNSFESFEEELCKVSKFKGKYHKYAIKVLENLLEAEEIVVHHPP
;
A
#
# COMPACT_ATOMS: atom_id res chain seq x y z
N GLU A 1 -9.98 5.16 5.80
CA GLU A 1 -10.07 6.21 4.77
C GLU A 1 -8.73 6.91 4.55
N LEU A 2 -8.14 7.56 5.59
CA LEU A 2 -6.89 8.33 5.46
C LEU A 2 -5.71 7.46 4.98
N SER A 3 -5.63 6.21 5.43
CA SER A 3 -4.57 5.26 5.02
C SER A 3 -4.45 5.11 3.50
N GLU A 4 -5.56 5.21 2.79
CA GLU A 4 -5.63 5.01 1.34
C GLU A 4 -5.25 6.26 0.53
N LEU A 5 -5.18 7.42 1.18
CA LEU A 5 -4.77 8.67 0.55
C LEU A 5 -3.23 8.76 0.54
N HIS A 6 -2.60 8.09 -0.44
CA HIS A 6 -1.14 7.96 -0.57
C HIS A 6 -0.38 9.29 -0.63
N PHE A 7 -1.04 10.35 -1.10
CA PHE A 7 -0.46 11.69 -1.21
C PHE A 7 -0.38 12.42 0.14
N VAL A 8 -1.11 11.94 1.18
CA VAL A 8 -0.97 12.46 2.54
C VAL A 8 0.26 11.82 3.17
N LYS A 9 1.41 12.44 2.97
CA LYS A 9 2.70 11.95 3.49
C LYS A 9 3.01 12.44 4.89
N THR A 10 2.47 13.59 5.27
CA THR A 10 2.72 14.17 6.58
C THR A 10 1.42 14.38 7.32
N ILE A 11 1.36 13.85 8.52
CA ILE A 11 0.28 14.06 9.49
C ILE A 11 0.86 14.84 10.67
N VAL A 12 0.12 15.81 11.17
CA VAL A 12 0.47 16.52 12.41
C VAL A 12 -0.69 16.33 13.38
N THR A 13 -0.38 15.93 14.61
CA THR A 13 -1.41 15.70 15.63
C THR A 13 -0.97 16.17 17.01
N THR A 14 -1.93 16.60 17.80
CA THR A 14 -1.80 16.85 19.24
C THR A 14 -2.23 15.64 20.07
N ASN A 15 -2.82 14.60 19.45
CA ASN A 15 -3.27 13.40 20.14
C ASN A 15 -2.09 12.49 20.52
N TRP A 16 -2.27 11.78 21.63
CA TRP A 16 -1.25 10.88 22.18
C TRP A 16 -1.38 9.43 21.70
N ASP A 17 -2.56 9.05 21.16
CA ASP A 17 -2.85 7.70 20.69
C ASP A 17 -1.97 7.28 19.51
N THR A 18 -1.96 5.98 19.17
CA THR A 18 -1.16 5.39 18.10
C THR A 18 -1.97 5.05 16.84
N TYR A 19 -3.14 5.66 16.66
CA TYR A 19 -4.03 5.29 15.55
C TYR A 19 -3.42 5.54 14.17
N PHE A 20 -2.63 6.58 13.99
CA PHE A 20 -1.98 6.85 12.71
C PHE A 20 -0.86 5.84 12.42
N GLU A 21 -0.14 5.42 13.42
CA GLU A 21 0.87 4.38 13.34
C GLU A 21 0.21 3.03 12.99
N ASP A 22 -0.82 2.65 13.73
CA ASP A 22 -1.48 1.34 13.61
C ASP A 22 -2.28 1.18 12.31
N TYR A 23 -3.02 2.24 11.91
CA TYR A 23 -3.96 2.18 10.79
C TYR A 23 -3.49 2.85 9.51
N CYS A 24 -2.48 3.70 9.57
CA CYS A 24 -1.95 4.43 8.41
C CYS A 24 -0.48 4.10 8.13
N ALA A 25 0.13 3.19 8.88
CA ALA A 25 1.56 2.86 8.79
C ALA A 25 2.45 4.12 8.87
N ALA A 26 2.06 5.11 9.71
CA ALA A 26 2.79 6.35 9.84
C ALA A 26 3.96 6.19 10.82
N VAL A 27 5.14 6.66 10.45
CA VAL A 27 6.31 6.68 11.33
C VAL A 27 6.17 7.84 12.33
N PRO A 28 6.13 7.59 13.65
CA PRO A 28 5.98 8.65 14.64
C PRO A 28 7.26 9.46 14.81
N ILE A 29 7.09 10.76 14.85
CA ILE A 29 8.15 11.74 15.17
C ILE A 29 7.72 12.48 16.43
N THR A 30 8.34 12.17 17.56
CA THR A 30 8.01 12.72 18.90
C THR A 30 9.14 13.49 19.52
N ILE A 31 10.37 13.11 19.20
CA ILE A 31 11.62 13.73 19.70
C ILE A 31 12.54 14.09 18.53
N PRO A 32 13.54 14.96 18.72
CA PRO A 32 14.47 15.35 17.67
C PRO A 32 15.21 14.19 17.02
N GLU A 33 15.52 13.14 17.77
CA GLU A 33 16.24 11.95 17.29
C GLU A 33 15.43 11.13 16.28
N ASP A 34 14.10 11.20 16.34
CA ASP A 34 13.22 10.48 15.41
C ASP A 34 13.32 11.00 13.96
N PHE A 35 13.89 12.21 13.76
CA PHE A 35 14.08 12.78 12.44
C PHE A 35 15.02 11.96 11.54
N VAL A 36 15.80 11.05 12.09
CA VAL A 36 16.58 10.07 11.32
C VAL A 36 15.67 9.18 10.46
N TYR A 37 14.42 8.99 10.87
CA TYR A 37 13.40 8.23 10.16
C TYR A 37 12.51 9.08 9.24
N TRP A 38 12.73 10.41 9.20
CA TRP A 38 12.00 11.30 8.31
C TRP A 38 12.47 11.12 6.86
N ASP A 39 11.83 10.19 6.18
CA ASP A 39 12.01 9.95 4.75
C ASP A 39 10.80 10.52 4.00
N GLY A 40 11.02 11.33 2.98
CA GLY A 40 9.95 11.92 2.16
C GLY A 40 9.09 10.89 1.40
N ASN A 41 9.49 9.63 1.35
CA ASN A 41 8.74 8.53 0.72
C ASN A 41 7.73 7.91 1.67
N GLU A 42 8.06 7.80 2.95
CA GLU A 42 7.19 7.20 3.96
C GLU A 42 6.23 8.22 4.56
N ARG A 43 5.10 7.72 5.07
CA ARG A 43 4.17 8.56 5.82
C ARG A 43 4.69 8.78 7.23
N CYS A 44 4.81 10.05 7.64
CA CYS A 44 5.21 10.40 9.00
C CYS A 44 4.07 11.08 9.77
N VAL A 45 4.03 10.86 11.07
CA VAL A 45 3.15 11.59 11.99
C VAL A 45 3.95 12.37 13.00
N LEU A 46 3.90 13.71 12.90
CA LEU A 46 4.52 14.62 13.84
C LEU A 46 3.59 14.81 15.05
N LYS A 47 3.97 14.25 16.18
CA LYS A 47 3.18 14.25 17.42
C LYS A 47 3.64 15.37 18.34
N ILE A 48 2.99 16.52 18.22
CA ILE A 48 3.43 17.77 18.88
C ILE A 48 3.32 17.66 20.40
N HIS A 49 2.35 16.94 20.94
CA HIS A 49 2.15 16.74 22.36
C HIS A 49 2.63 15.38 22.88
N GLY A 50 3.47 14.68 22.10
CA GLY A 50 4.03 13.39 22.47
C GLY A 50 3.12 12.19 22.14
N SER A 51 3.49 11.01 22.67
CA SER A 51 2.83 9.74 22.38
C SER A 51 2.74 8.84 23.60
N ILE A 52 1.66 8.05 23.69
CA ILE A 52 1.52 7.00 24.71
C ILE A 52 2.56 5.89 24.56
N SER A 53 3.15 5.73 23.37
CA SER A 53 4.26 4.80 23.15
C SER A 53 5.58 5.29 23.75
N ASN A 54 5.69 6.60 24.09
CA ASN A 54 6.84 7.20 24.75
C ASN A 54 6.34 8.21 25.81
N LEU A 55 6.02 7.72 27.01
CA LEU A 55 5.41 8.50 28.07
C LEU A 55 6.21 9.73 28.48
N GLY A 56 7.54 9.71 28.32
CA GLY A 56 8.42 10.86 28.61
C GLY A 56 8.22 12.06 27.67
N THR A 57 7.46 11.89 26.58
CA THR A 57 7.18 12.96 25.60
C THR A 57 5.83 13.64 25.81
N ILE A 58 4.97 13.09 26.66
CA ILE A 58 3.60 13.58 26.86
C ILE A 58 3.62 15.00 27.45
N ILE A 59 2.85 15.89 26.84
CA ILE A 59 2.59 17.27 27.29
C ILE A 59 1.20 17.29 27.93
N ALA A 60 1.16 17.40 29.26
CA ALA A 60 -0.09 17.34 30.01
C ALA A 60 -0.24 18.44 31.08
N THR A 61 0.85 19.02 31.55
CA THR A 61 0.85 20.04 32.60
C THR A 61 1.26 21.43 32.07
N THR A 62 0.91 22.50 32.78
CA THR A 62 1.32 23.85 32.39
C THR A 62 2.84 23.99 32.20
N ASN A 63 3.63 23.36 33.07
CA ASN A 63 5.09 23.36 32.97
C ASN A 63 5.57 22.60 31.70
N ASP A 64 4.86 21.57 31.27
CA ASP A 64 5.19 20.85 30.03
C ASP A 64 4.91 21.76 28.81
N TYR A 65 3.80 22.49 28.83
CA TYR A 65 3.46 23.46 27.77
C TYR A 65 4.50 24.57 27.65
N GLU A 66 4.99 25.15 28.78
CA GLU A 66 6.03 26.16 28.77
C GLU A 66 7.33 25.65 28.12
N LYS A 67 7.80 24.46 28.54
CA LYS A 67 8.97 23.80 27.94
C LYS A 67 8.75 23.46 26.47
N ARG A 68 7.52 23.10 26.11
CA ARG A 68 7.17 22.77 24.71
C ARG A 68 7.19 24.01 23.85
N ARG A 69 6.68 25.13 24.32
CA ARG A 69 6.71 26.44 23.62
C ARG A 69 8.13 26.81 23.20
N GLU A 70 9.08 26.72 24.12
CA GLU A 70 10.49 27.00 23.80
C GLU A 70 11.03 26.03 22.72
N LYS A 71 10.71 24.74 22.80
CA LYS A 71 11.11 23.74 21.80
C LYS A 71 10.47 23.99 20.44
N LEU A 72 9.22 24.45 20.38
CA LEU A 72 8.55 24.81 19.12
C LEU A 72 9.09 26.11 18.52
N GLU A 73 9.52 27.05 19.33
CA GLU A 73 10.15 28.29 18.85
C GLU A 73 11.54 28.03 18.24
N LYS A 74 12.40 27.31 18.97
CA LYS A 74 13.84 27.17 18.68
C LYS A 74 14.27 25.79 18.20
N GLY A 75 13.48 24.74 18.42
CA GLY A 75 13.84 23.35 18.12
C GLY A 75 13.50 22.92 16.72
N ILE A 76 14.05 21.76 16.31
CA ILE A 76 13.86 21.15 14.98
C ILE A 76 12.38 20.81 14.71
N ILE A 77 11.62 20.35 15.72
CA ILE A 77 10.20 20.05 15.58
C ILE A 77 9.40 21.29 15.15
N GLY A 78 9.65 22.41 15.81
CA GLY A 78 9.00 23.67 15.47
C GLY A 78 9.43 24.24 14.12
N ALA A 79 10.71 24.10 13.76
CA ALA A 79 11.22 24.49 12.44
C ALA A 79 10.57 23.65 11.34
N THR A 80 10.45 22.33 11.56
CA THR A 80 9.77 21.41 10.62
C THR A 80 8.28 21.74 10.49
N LEU A 81 7.58 21.99 11.61
CA LEU A 81 6.17 22.39 11.58
C LEU A 81 5.97 23.68 10.78
N LYS A 82 6.80 24.69 11.00
CA LYS A 82 6.77 25.94 10.22
C LYS A 82 7.00 25.67 8.73
N THR A 83 7.95 24.81 8.40
CA THR A 83 8.25 24.43 7.02
C THR A 83 7.08 23.69 6.35
N ILE A 84 6.45 22.75 7.07
CA ILE A 84 5.26 22.03 6.57
C ILE A 84 4.14 23.01 6.25
N LEU A 85 3.83 23.92 7.17
CA LEU A 85 2.77 24.91 7.03
C LEU A 85 3.06 25.94 5.93
N ALA A 86 4.34 26.25 5.70
CA ALA A 86 4.77 27.22 4.70
C ALA A 86 4.78 26.65 3.25
N ASN A 87 4.96 25.34 3.09
CA ASN A 87 5.23 24.73 1.77
C ASN A 87 4.13 23.79 1.26
N ASN A 88 3.12 23.48 2.09
CA ASN A 88 2.11 22.52 1.73
C ASN A 88 0.70 23.11 1.80
N THR A 89 -0.23 22.57 1.01
CA THR A 89 -1.66 22.73 1.26
C THR A 89 -2.01 21.93 2.50
N VAL A 90 -2.58 22.60 3.50
CA VAL A 90 -2.87 22.01 4.82
C VAL A 90 -4.38 21.85 4.99
N VAL A 91 -4.79 20.67 5.47
CA VAL A 91 -6.19 20.40 5.84
C VAL A 91 -6.25 20.15 7.34
N PHE A 92 -6.91 21.04 8.07
CA PHE A 92 -7.20 20.86 9.48
C PHE A 92 -8.51 20.10 9.64
N ILE A 93 -8.48 18.99 10.39
CA ILE A 93 -9.69 18.17 10.63
C ILE A 93 -9.89 18.07 12.14
N GLY A 94 -11.04 18.57 12.62
CA GLY A 94 -11.40 18.52 14.05
C GLY A 94 -10.48 19.34 14.96
N PHE A 95 -9.75 20.31 14.42
CA PHE A 95 -8.84 21.15 15.16
C PHE A 95 -9.56 22.43 15.64
N SER A 96 -9.45 22.72 16.95
CA SER A 96 -10.22 23.83 17.57
C SER A 96 -9.60 25.21 17.40
N PHE A 97 -8.34 25.28 16.96
CA PHE A 97 -7.51 26.51 16.96
C PHE A 97 -7.37 27.18 18.33
N GLY A 98 -7.69 26.46 19.40
CA GLY A 98 -7.50 26.92 20.78
C GLY A 98 -6.09 26.70 21.33
N ASP A 99 -5.20 26.08 20.57
CA ASP A 99 -3.80 25.88 20.93
C ASP A 99 -3.02 27.16 20.63
N GLU A 100 -2.61 27.87 21.70
CA GLU A 100 -1.89 29.15 21.60
C GLU A 100 -0.54 29.03 20.91
N ASP A 101 0.16 27.90 21.09
CA ASP A 101 1.45 27.66 20.45
C ASP A 101 1.30 27.55 18.96
N PHE A 102 0.24 26.85 18.51
CA PHE A 102 -0.08 26.70 17.10
C PHE A 102 -0.55 28.03 16.47
N ALA A 103 -1.41 28.77 17.17
CA ALA A 103 -1.85 30.09 16.75
C ALA A 103 -0.66 31.06 16.57
N SER A 104 0.30 31.01 17.48
CA SER A 104 1.54 31.82 17.40
C SER A 104 2.36 31.48 16.15
N ILE A 105 2.49 30.20 15.81
CA ILE A 105 3.20 29.76 14.57
C ILE A 105 2.48 30.26 13.33
N LEU A 106 1.16 30.14 13.25
CA LEU A 106 0.39 30.63 12.11
C LEU A 106 0.53 32.15 11.95
N ASN A 107 0.41 32.91 13.04
CA ASN A 107 0.56 34.37 13.04
C ASN A 107 1.96 34.79 12.60
N TYR A 108 2.99 34.07 13.06
CA TYR A 108 4.37 34.30 12.61
C TYR A 108 4.52 34.10 11.10
N LEU A 109 4.04 32.97 10.57
CA LEU A 109 4.11 32.68 9.14
C LEU A 109 3.32 33.69 8.31
N GLN A 110 2.18 34.15 8.82
CA GLN A 110 1.36 35.16 8.16
C GLN A 110 2.09 36.52 8.08
N GLY A 111 2.82 36.88 9.11
CA GLY A 111 3.65 38.08 9.11
C GLY A 111 4.80 38.03 8.11
N GLU A 112 5.48 36.88 8.03
CA GLU A 112 6.63 36.67 7.15
C GLU A 112 6.24 36.51 5.67
N MET A 113 5.25 35.64 5.39
CA MET A 113 4.92 35.19 4.01
C MET A 113 3.78 36.00 3.38
N LYS A 114 2.97 36.71 4.18
CA LYS A 114 1.87 37.55 3.71
C LYS A 114 0.92 36.81 2.74
N GLU A 115 0.80 37.31 1.50
CA GLU A 115 -0.04 36.74 0.45
C GLU A 115 0.50 35.43 -0.18
N PHE A 116 1.76 35.08 0.12
CA PHE A 116 2.40 33.87 -0.41
C PHE A 116 2.17 32.61 0.46
N LEU A 117 1.44 32.75 1.58
CA LEU A 117 1.07 31.59 2.38
C LEU A 117 0.18 30.63 1.59
N PRO A 118 0.43 29.30 1.68
CA PRO A 118 -0.45 28.30 1.08
C PRO A 118 -1.89 28.42 1.60
N HIS A 119 -2.85 28.02 0.76
CA HIS A 119 -4.24 27.93 1.16
C HIS A 119 -4.43 26.82 2.22
N ILE A 120 -5.20 27.09 3.26
CA ILE A 120 -5.58 26.09 4.26
C ILE A 120 -7.08 25.75 4.14
N TYR A 121 -7.39 24.48 4.39
CA TYR A 121 -8.76 23.99 4.49
C TYR A 121 -9.05 23.61 5.94
N ILE A 122 -10.24 23.93 6.43
CA ILE A 122 -10.64 23.67 7.81
C ILE A 122 -11.94 22.89 7.80
N VAL A 123 -11.87 21.63 8.17
CA VAL A 123 -13.01 20.71 8.26
C VAL A 123 -13.46 20.67 9.72
N THR A 124 -14.67 21.16 9.99
CA THR A 124 -15.18 21.33 11.35
C THR A 124 -16.71 21.24 11.40
N LEU A 125 -17.25 20.87 12.55
CA LEU A 125 -18.69 20.96 12.85
C LEU A 125 -19.07 22.32 13.45
N ASP A 126 -18.10 23.11 13.90
CA ASP A 126 -18.33 24.45 14.46
C ASP A 126 -18.46 25.48 13.33
N GLN A 127 -19.71 25.89 13.05
CA GLN A 127 -20.00 26.90 12.02
C GLN A 127 -19.42 28.30 12.37
N ASN A 128 -19.17 28.56 13.65
CA ASN A 128 -18.66 29.87 14.10
C ASN A 128 -17.13 29.90 14.12
N LEU A 129 -16.45 28.79 13.89
CA LEU A 129 -14.98 28.70 13.95
C LEU A 129 -14.34 29.62 12.90
N TYR A 130 -14.96 29.76 11.73
CA TYR A 130 -14.45 30.62 10.66
C TYR A 130 -14.33 32.08 11.06
N GLU A 131 -15.28 32.59 11.86
CA GLU A 131 -15.26 33.98 12.35
C GLU A 131 -14.12 34.23 13.38
N LYS A 132 -13.65 33.16 14.01
CA LYS A 132 -12.57 33.22 15.03
C LYS A 132 -11.18 33.11 14.43
N ILE A 133 -11.08 32.68 13.17
CA ILE A 133 -9.78 32.42 12.52
C ILE A 133 -9.37 33.64 11.69
N GLU A 134 -8.36 34.35 12.14
CA GLU A 134 -7.80 35.51 11.44
C GLU A 134 -6.89 35.15 10.25
N TYR A 135 -7.11 34.00 9.61
CA TYR A 135 -6.29 33.54 8.49
C TYR A 135 -6.96 33.80 7.15
N LYS A 136 -6.44 34.77 6.40
CA LYS A 136 -7.08 35.31 5.18
C LYS A 136 -7.18 34.31 4.02
N ASN A 137 -6.24 33.36 3.91
CA ASN A 137 -6.20 32.41 2.81
C ASN A 137 -6.72 31.03 3.26
N SER A 138 -7.99 30.97 3.69
CA SER A 138 -8.60 29.75 4.24
C SER A 138 -9.99 29.49 3.65
N THR A 139 -10.37 28.20 3.64
CA THR A 139 -11.73 27.72 3.33
C THR A 139 -12.22 26.85 4.47
N CYS A 140 -13.36 27.20 5.05
CA CYS A 140 -14.02 26.39 6.07
C CYS A 140 -15.04 25.44 5.38
N ILE A 141 -14.97 24.17 5.72
CA ILE A 141 -15.87 23.11 5.24
C ILE A 141 -16.63 22.57 6.46
N VAL A 142 -17.91 22.91 6.56
CA VAL A 142 -18.75 22.53 7.70
C VAL A 142 -19.26 21.11 7.50
N THR A 143 -18.51 20.15 8.04
CA THR A 143 -18.84 18.72 8.04
C THR A 143 -17.97 17.99 9.06
N ASP A 144 -18.28 16.72 9.36
CA ASP A 144 -17.39 15.89 10.14
C ASP A 144 -16.22 15.35 9.31
N GLY A 145 -15.10 15.04 9.98
CA GLY A 145 -13.88 14.60 9.33
C GLY A 145 -14.01 13.26 8.62
N THR A 146 -14.84 12.36 9.12
CA THR A 146 -15.07 11.03 8.51
C THR A 146 -15.81 11.20 7.19
N TYR A 147 -16.88 11.98 7.17
CA TYR A 147 -17.63 12.26 5.94
C TYR A 147 -16.77 12.98 4.91
N PHE A 148 -15.94 13.94 5.34
CA PHE A 148 -15.02 14.64 4.44
C PHE A 148 -14.03 13.65 3.77
N LEU A 149 -13.34 12.82 4.57
CA LEU A 149 -12.38 11.86 4.04
C LEU A 149 -13.04 10.81 3.15
N HIS A 150 -14.24 10.35 3.53
CA HIS A 150 -15.00 9.39 2.72
C HIS A 150 -15.41 10.01 1.37
N SER A 151 -15.90 11.22 1.38
CA SER A 151 -16.31 11.94 0.16
C SER A 151 -15.12 12.21 -0.75
N LEU A 152 -13.97 12.64 -0.19
CA LEU A 152 -12.73 12.84 -0.92
C LEU A 152 -12.25 11.53 -1.57
N LYS A 153 -12.20 10.44 -0.81
CA LYS A 153 -11.84 9.12 -1.32
C LYS A 153 -12.74 8.68 -2.47
N ASN A 154 -14.08 8.78 -2.29
CA ASN A 154 -15.03 8.38 -3.33
C ASN A 154 -14.84 9.20 -4.62
N LYS A 155 -14.55 10.49 -4.50
CA LYS A 155 -14.24 11.34 -5.65
C LYS A 155 -12.98 10.89 -6.38
N LEU A 156 -11.92 10.55 -5.63
CA LEU A 156 -10.67 10.06 -6.19
C LEU A 156 -10.82 8.71 -6.88
N ILE A 157 -11.65 7.81 -6.32
CA ILE A 157 -12.00 6.53 -6.96
C ILE A 157 -12.76 6.76 -8.26
N ALA A 158 -13.78 7.64 -8.24
CA ALA A 158 -14.59 7.97 -9.41
C ALA A 158 -13.74 8.55 -10.56
N GLU A 159 -12.70 9.31 -10.22
CA GLU A 159 -11.73 9.88 -11.18
C GLU A 159 -10.55 8.92 -11.49
N LYS A 160 -10.59 7.69 -10.99
CA LYS A 160 -9.54 6.66 -11.19
C LYS A 160 -8.13 7.09 -10.74
N LEU A 161 -8.07 7.97 -9.75
CA LEU A 161 -6.81 8.44 -9.16
C LEU A 161 -6.29 7.47 -8.08
N ILE A 162 -7.18 6.74 -7.44
CA ILE A 162 -6.86 5.66 -6.51
C ILE A 162 -7.69 4.41 -6.81
N VAL A 163 -7.16 3.24 -6.49
CA VAL A 163 -7.90 1.96 -6.52
C VAL A 163 -8.79 1.86 -5.28
N ASN A 164 -9.97 1.30 -5.44
CA ASN A 164 -10.87 1.06 -4.31
C ASN A 164 -10.32 -0.03 -3.39
N SER A 165 -10.00 0.29 -2.14
CA SER A 165 -9.51 -0.66 -1.14
C SER A 165 -10.60 -1.56 -0.53
N GLY A 166 -11.87 -1.30 -0.80
CA GLY A 166 -12.97 -2.21 -0.46
C GLY A 166 -12.84 -3.61 -1.06
N ILE A 167 -11.80 -3.82 -1.90
CA ILE A 167 -11.43 -5.11 -2.50
C ILE A 167 -10.66 -6.06 -1.56
N MET A 168 -10.29 -5.63 -0.35
CA MET A 168 -9.44 -6.43 0.55
C MET A 168 -10.04 -7.83 0.81
N GLY A 169 -11.33 -7.89 1.14
CA GLY A 169 -12.01 -9.16 1.38
C GLY A 169 -12.05 -10.05 0.13
N ASP A 170 -12.19 -9.45 -1.06
CA ASP A 170 -12.17 -10.18 -2.34
C ASP A 170 -10.76 -10.77 -2.61
N ILE A 171 -9.71 -10.01 -2.30
CA ILE A 171 -8.31 -10.48 -2.45
C ILE A 171 -7.99 -11.61 -1.45
N GLU A 172 -8.40 -11.47 -0.18
CA GLU A 172 -8.21 -12.52 0.83
C GLU A 172 -8.95 -13.80 0.44
N LEU A 173 -10.20 -13.69 -0.03
CA LEU A 173 -10.98 -14.83 -0.53
C LEU A 173 -10.29 -15.46 -1.74
N GLN A 174 -9.85 -14.67 -2.71
CA GLN A 174 -9.19 -15.18 -3.91
C GLN A 174 -7.87 -15.88 -3.57
N LYS A 175 -7.09 -15.31 -2.65
CA LYS A 175 -5.88 -15.95 -2.13
C LYS A 175 -6.18 -17.30 -1.49
N TYR A 176 -7.21 -17.37 -0.65
CA TYR A 176 -7.65 -18.64 -0.05
C TYR A 176 -7.96 -19.70 -1.12
N LEU A 177 -8.72 -19.33 -2.16
CA LEU A 177 -9.03 -20.24 -3.28
C LEU A 177 -7.77 -20.73 -4.02
N VAL A 178 -6.81 -19.84 -4.26
CA VAL A 178 -5.52 -20.22 -4.87
C VAL A 178 -4.78 -21.23 -3.99
N CYS A 179 -4.70 -21.00 -2.68
CA CYS A 179 -4.03 -21.90 -1.74
C CYS A 179 -4.69 -23.29 -1.66
N GLU A 180 -6.02 -23.35 -1.68
CA GLU A 180 -6.78 -24.60 -1.73
C GLU A 180 -6.45 -25.43 -2.98
N ILE A 181 -6.42 -24.77 -4.15
CA ILE A 181 -6.07 -25.42 -5.41
C ILE A 181 -4.60 -25.81 -5.45
N HIS A 182 -3.71 -24.94 -4.96
CA HIS A 182 -2.27 -25.20 -4.88
C HIS A 182 -1.99 -26.50 -4.11
N SER A 183 -2.65 -26.70 -2.96
CA SER A 183 -2.52 -27.93 -2.16
C SER A 183 -2.96 -29.18 -2.93
N LYS A 184 -4.00 -29.10 -3.76
CA LYS A 184 -4.44 -30.19 -4.61
C LYS A 184 -3.43 -30.48 -5.71
N ILE A 185 -2.90 -29.45 -6.37
CA ILE A 185 -1.91 -29.58 -7.43
C ILE A 185 -0.59 -30.13 -6.87
N ALA A 186 -0.17 -29.71 -5.68
CA ALA A 186 1.03 -30.21 -5.01
C ALA A 186 0.95 -31.72 -4.66
N SER A 187 -0.25 -32.32 -4.63
CA SER A 187 -0.43 -33.76 -4.42
C SER A 187 -0.27 -34.61 -5.68
N ILE A 188 -0.17 -34.00 -6.86
CA ILE A 188 0.03 -34.71 -8.12
C ILE A 188 1.45 -35.28 -8.17
N ASP A 189 1.60 -36.50 -8.72
CA ASP A 189 2.90 -37.18 -8.85
C ASP A 189 3.83 -36.43 -9.83
N PHE A 190 4.84 -35.76 -9.29
CA PHE A 190 5.85 -35.02 -10.06
C PHE A 190 6.71 -35.90 -10.99
N LYS A 191 6.85 -37.20 -10.69
CA LYS A 191 7.60 -38.10 -11.57
C LYS A 191 6.83 -38.39 -12.86
N THR A 192 5.52 -38.49 -12.77
CA THR A 192 4.66 -38.70 -13.91
C THR A 192 4.36 -37.41 -14.65
N TYR A 193 4.17 -36.31 -13.92
CA TYR A 193 3.76 -35.02 -14.45
C TYR A 193 4.68 -33.87 -13.98
N PRO A 194 5.92 -33.83 -14.46
CA PRO A 194 6.89 -32.82 -14.01
C PRO A 194 6.47 -31.38 -14.31
N GLU A 195 5.58 -31.14 -15.28
CA GLU A 195 5.08 -29.81 -15.65
C GLU A 195 4.22 -29.16 -14.57
N VAL A 196 3.79 -29.90 -13.56
CA VAL A 196 3.06 -29.37 -12.38
C VAL A 196 3.80 -28.21 -11.72
N ILE A 197 5.15 -28.22 -11.72
CA ILE A 197 5.98 -27.17 -11.15
C ILE A 197 5.66 -25.78 -11.72
N TYR A 198 5.22 -25.69 -12.95
CA TYR A 198 4.87 -24.41 -13.57
C TYR A 198 3.59 -23.82 -13.00
N CYS A 199 2.59 -24.66 -12.73
CA CYS A 199 1.35 -24.22 -12.11
C CYS A 199 1.58 -23.83 -10.65
N LEU A 200 2.39 -24.58 -9.91
CA LEU A 200 2.76 -24.24 -8.53
C LEU A 200 3.49 -22.90 -8.48
N ALA A 201 4.53 -22.71 -9.29
CA ALA A 201 5.24 -21.44 -9.36
C ALA A 201 4.34 -20.25 -9.73
N TYR A 202 3.43 -20.46 -10.68
CA TYR A 202 2.45 -19.47 -11.08
C TYR A 202 1.53 -19.07 -9.91
N GLN A 203 1.03 -20.03 -9.16
CA GLN A 203 0.17 -19.80 -7.99
C GLN A 203 0.93 -19.14 -6.84
N ASP A 204 2.20 -19.49 -6.62
CA ASP A 204 3.08 -18.78 -5.69
C ASP A 204 3.21 -17.31 -6.06
N GLY A 205 3.40 -17.02 -7.35
CA GLY A 205 3.44 -15.65 -7.84
C GLY A 205 2.16 -14.87 -7.53
N ILE A 206 0.99 -15.45 -7.75
CA ILE A 206 -0.30 -14.84 -7.41
C ILE A 206 -0.39 -14.56 -5.90
N CYS A 207 -0.08 -15.57 -5.07
CA CYS A 207 -0.16 -15.45 -3.62
C CYS A 207 0.77 -14.35 -3.11
N HIS A 208 2.01 -14.28 -3.62
CA HIS A 208 2.96 -13.24 -3.22
C HIS A 208 2.51 -11.84 -3.65
N ALA A 209 1.87 -11.67 -4.81
CA ALA A 209 1.30 -10.39 -5.21
C ALA A 209 0.18 -9.96 -4.25
N PHE A 210 -0.68 -10.88 -3.85
CA PHE A 210 -1.74 -10.61 -2.88
C PHE A 210 -1.18 -10.31 -1.48
N ASP A 211 -0.19 -11.07 -1.02
CA ASP A 211 0.48 -10.82 0.26
C ASP A 211 1.13 -9.44 0.30
N ARG A 212 1.82 -9.08 -0.78
CA ARG A 212 2.44 -7.76 -0.91
C ARG A 212 1.40 -6.64 -0.82
N PHE A 213 0.26 -6.81 -1.51
CA PHE A 213 -0.84 -5.88 -1.42
C PHE A 213 -1.39 -5.78 0.02
N ILE A 214 -1.71 -6.92 0.66
CA ILE A 214 -2.25 -6.97 2.02
C ILE A 214 -1.30 -6.29 3.02
N GLN A 215 -0.01 -6.52 2.92
CA GLN A 215 1.00 -5.93 3.79
C GLN A 215 1.13 -4.42 3.62
N LEU A 216 1.06 -3.94 2.39
CA LEU A 216 1.38 -2.55 2.05
C LEU A 216 0.16 -1.67 1.80
N TYR A 217 -1.07 -2.21 1.83
CA TYR A 217 -2.24 -1.38 1.53
C TYR A 217 -2.39 -0.17 2.47
N LYS A 218 -1.99 -0.31 3.75
CA LYS A 218 -2.03 0.78 4.74
C LYS A 218 -1.12 1.96 4.39
N THR A 219 -0.10 1.76 3.57
CA THR A 219 0.77 2.85 3.09
C THR A 219 0.09 3.70 2.01
N GLY A 220 -0.97 3.19 1.39
CA GLY A 220 -1.66 3.80 0.26
C GLY A 220 -0.92 3.67 -1.08
N ASN A 221 0.32 3.19 -1.11
CA ASN A 221 1.13 3.11 -2.34
C ASN A 221 0.53 2.15 -3.38
N TYR A 222 -0.01 1.01 -2.93
CA TYR A 222 -0.66 0.03 -3.82
C TYR A 222 -2.05 0.44 -4.30
N ASN A 223 -2.60 1.52 -3.78
CA ASN A 223 -3.86 2.08 -4.24
C ASN A 223 -3.70 3.00 -5.46
N ILE A 224 -2.46 3.23 -5.91
CA ILE A 224 -2.16 4.09 -7.05
C ILE A 224 -2.15 3.25 -8.34
N PRO A 225 -3.11 3.45 -9.28
CA PRO A 225 -3.14 2.69 -10.53
C PRO A 225 -1.84 2.79 -11.34
N GLY A 226 -1.18 3.94 -11.29
CA GLY A 226 0.11 4.15 -11.97
C GLY A 226 1.23 3.27 -11.43
N VAL A 227 1.28 3.00 -10.13
CA VAL A 227 2.25 2.10 -9.49
C VAL A 227 1.98 0.66 -9.93
N LEU A 228 0.72 0.21 -9.88
CA LEU A 228 0.34 -1.13 -10.33
C LEU A 228 0.64 -1.34 -11.81
N ASN A 229 0.30 -0.39 -12.66
CA ASN A 229 0.59 -0.45 -14.09
C ASN A 229 2.10 -0.42 -14.39
N GLY A 230 2.88 0.33 -13.62
CA GLY A 230 4.34 0.35 -13.70
C GLY A 230 4.93 -1.03 -13.36
N SER A 231 4.47 -1.62 -12.27
CA SER A 231 4.85 -2.97 -11.85
C SER A 231 4.47 -4.02 -12.88
N LEU A 232 3.25 -3.98 -13.43
CA LEU A 232 2.80 -4.90 -14.50
C LEU A 232 3.75 -4.87 -15.71
N LYS A 233 4.16 -3.67 -16.17
CA LYS A 233 5.10 -3.54 -17.28
C LYS A 233 6.49 -4.10 -16.94
N ALA A 234 6.96 -3.91 -15.71
CA ALA A 234 8.24 -4.44 -15.26
C ALA A 234 8.22 -5.98 -15.24
N TYR A 235 7.17 -6.58 -14.68
CA TYR A 235 7.02 -8.02 -14.62
C TYR A 235 6.79 -8.67 -15.98
N ASP A 236 6.06 -8.03 -16.90
CA ASP A 236 5.94 -8.47 -18.29
C ASP A 236 7.32 -8.56 -18.98
N LYS A 237 8.16 -7.53 -18.78
CA LYS A 237 9.53 -7.54 -19.31
C LYS A 237 10.37 -8.68 -18.70
N ILE A 238 10.34 -8.84 -17.37
CA ILE A 238 11.09 -9.90 -16.68
C ILE A 238 10.63 -11.28 -17.17
N THR A 239 9.33 -11.51 -17.28
CA THR A 239 8.74 -12.77 -17.79
C THR A 239 9.27 -13.08 -19.19
N LYS A 240 9.28 -12.09 -20.08
CA LYS A 240 9.79 -12.26 -21.45
C LYS A 240 11.28 -12.58 -21.46
N ASP A 241 12.06 -11.93 -20.62
CA ASP A 241 13.51 -12.14 -20.56
C ASP A 241 13.83 -13.53 -19.96
N LYS A 242 13.11 -13.98 -18.92
CA LYS A 242 13.23 -15.34 -18.37
C LYS A 242 12.86 -16.42 -19.40
N LYS A 243 11.78 -16.21 -20.17
CA LYS A 243 11.41 -17.12 -21.29
C LYS A 243 12.51 -17.19 -22.36
N LYS A 244 13.16 -16.09 -22.71
CA LYS A 244 14.31 -16.07 -23.65
C LYS A 244 15.53 -16.81 -23.11
N GLN A 245 15.79 -16.71 -21.80
CA GLN A 245 16.88 -17.41 -21.12
C GLN A 245 16.61 -18.90 -20.95
N GLY A 246 15.40 -19.38 -21.29
CA GLY A 246 14.99 -20.76 -21.07
C GLY A 246 14.65 -21.09 -19.60
N ASN A 247 14.57 -20.09 -18.75
CA ASN A 247 14.15 -20.25 -17.36
C ASN A 247 12.62 -20.16 -17.26
N TYR A 248 11.96 -21.27 -17.58
CA TYR A 248 10.49 -21.32 -17.68
C TYR A 248 9.81 -21.38 -16.31
N TRP A 249 10.48 -21.88 -15.28
CA TRP A 249 9.95 -21.96 -13.93
C TRP A 249 9.78 -20.55 -13.33
N ASP A 250 10.87 -19.76 -13.31
CA ASP A 250 10.78 -18.36 -12.89
C ASP A 250 9.80 -17.56 -13.75
N ALA A 251 9.81 -17.80 -15.06
CA ALA A 251 8.86 -17.12 -15.95
C ALA A 251 7.40 -17.39 -15.57
N SER A 252 7.06 -18.60 -15.13
CA SER A 252 5.73 -18.96 -14.64
C SER A 252 5.38 -18.21 -13.35
N TYR A 253 6.34 -18.10 -12.42
CA TYR A 253 6.17 -17.32 -11.21
C TYR A 253 5.86 -15.85 -11.49
N TYR A 254 6.66 -15.20 -12.35
CA TYR A 254 6.45 -13.79 -12.68
C TYR A 254 5.14 -13.56 -13.45
N GLU A 255 4.70 -14.51 -14.25
CA GLU A 255 3.39 -14.45 -14.91
C GLU A 255 2.25 -14.53 -13.90
N GLY A 256 2.37 -15.38 -12.88
CA GLY A 256 1.44 -15.45 -11.76
C GLY A 256 1.39 -14.16 -10.95
N TYR A 257 2.56 -13.61 -10.62
CA TYR A 257 2.65 -12.34 -9.90
C TYR A 257 1.98 -11.19 -10.68
N MET A 258 2.24 -11.12 -11.99
CA MET A 258 1.61 -10.14 -12.88
C MET A 258 0.08 -10.29 -12.90
N ASN A 259 -0.43 -11.53 -12.98
CA ASN A 259 -1.86 -11.79 -12.94
C ASN A 259 -2.49 -11.43 -11.59
N GLY A 260 -1.78 -11.65 -10.48
CA GLY A 260 -2.20 -11.18 -9.16
C GLY A 260 -2.34 -9.66 -9.09
N LEU A 261 -1.36 -8.92 -9.61
CA LEU A 261 -1.44 -7.45 -9.70
C LEU A 261 -2.58 -6.99 -10.61
N MET A 262 -2.80 -7.69 -11.73
CA MET A 262 -3.91 -7.39 -12.64
C MET A 262 -5.26 -7.62 -11.96
N TYR A 263 -5.40 -8.70 -11.19
CA TYR A 263 -6.60 -8.94 -10.39
C TYR A 263 -6.89 -7.78 -9.43
N ILE A 264 -5.87 -7.32 -8.69
CA ILE A 264 -6.01 -6.18 -7.77
C ILE A 264 -6.54 -4.94 -8.51
N LEU A 265 -5.96 -4.63 -9.68
CA LEU A 265 -6.36 -3.47 -10.48
C LEU A 265 -7.80 -3.60 -11.02
N LEU A 266 -8.16 -4.77 -11.57
CA LEU A 266 -9.46 -5.01 -12.19
C LEU A 266 -10.58 -5.21 -11.16
N CYS A 267 -10.28 -5.81 -10.01
CA CYS A 267 -11.22 -5.98 -8.91
C CYS A 267 -11.71 -4.61 -8.41
N GLY A 268 -10.81 -3.65 -8.26
CA GLY A 268 -11.16 -2.27 -7.92
C GLY A 268 -12.10 -1.59 -8.91
N GLU A 269 -12.09 -2.00 -10.19
CA GLU A 269 -12.98 -1.51 -11.25
C GLU A 269 -14.26 -2.37 -11.42
N LYS A 270 -14.44 -3.43 -10.64
CA LYS A 270 -15.51 -4.43 -10.81
C LYS A 270 -15.57 -5.01 -12.23
N HIS A 271 -14.41 -5.22 -12.84
CA HIS A 271 -14.30 -5.69 -14.21
C HIS A 271 -14.79 -7.14 -14.34
N PRO A 272 -15.54 -7.52 -15.40
CA PRO A 272 -16.05 -8.88 -15.58
C PRO A 272 -14.99 -9.99 -15.57
N MET A 273 -13.76 -9.69 -16.00
CA MET A 273 -12.63 -10.64 -15.97
C MET A 273 -12.22 -11.10 -14.56
N VAL A 274 -12.67 -10.41 -13.50
CA VAL A 274 -12.45 -10.84 -12.11
C VAL A 274 -13.12 -12.21 -11.86
N ASN A 275 -14.28 -12.45 -12.47
CA ASN A 275 -15.01 -13.71 -12.33
C ASN A 275 -14.39 -14.89 -13.09
N SER A 276 -13.47 -14.63 -14.01
CA SER A 276 -12.75 -15.63 -14.82
C SER A 276 -11.25 -15.61 -14.56
N PHE A 277 -10.85 -15.30 -13.33
CA PHE A 277 -9.44 -15.23 -12.96
C PHE A 277 -8.75 -16.59 -13.17
N PRO A 278 -7.63 -16.64 -13.94
CA PRO A 278 -6.97 -17.89 -14.27
C PRO A 278 -6.22 -18.45 -13.05
N LEU A 279 -6.70 -19.57 -12.52
CA LEU A 279 -6.12 -20.27 -11.37
C LEU A 279 -5.09 -21.34 -11.78
N PHE A 280 -5.13 -21.78 -13.05
CA PHE A 280 -4.29 -22.83 -13.59
C PHE A 280 -3.38 -22.30 -14.70
N TYR A 281 -2.19 -22.83 -14.78
CA TYR A 281 -1.21 -22.42 -15.77
C TYR A 281 -0.34 -23.59 -16.25
N LEU A 282 -0.17 -23.68 -17.55
CA LEU A 282 0.84 -24.52 -18.20
C LEU A 282 1.51 -23.70 -19.32
N PRO A 283 2.84 -23.74 -19.46
CA PRO A 283 3.51 -22.95 -20.49
C PRO A 283 3.15 -23.45 -21.88
N ASN A 284 2.90 -22.51 -22.80
CA ASN A 284 2.62 -22.77 -24.21
C ASN A 284 1.33 -23.55 -24.51
N THR A 285 0.36 -23.57 -23.59
CA THR A 285 -1.00 -24.03 -23.90
C THR A 285 -1.91 -22.85 -24.23
N LYS A 286 -2.89 -23.10 -25.11
CA LYS A 286 -4.00 -22.17 -25.39
C LYS A 286 -5.33 -22.70 -24.83
N ALA A 287 -5.28 -23.84 -24.15
CA ALA A 287 -6.47 -24.43 -23.56
C ALA A 287 -6.96 -23.57 -22.40
N GLU A 288 -8.25 -23.36 -22.32
CA GLU A 288 -8.89 -22.76 -21.14
C GLU A 288 -8.99 -23.83 -20.06
N MET A 289 -8.36 -23.56 -18.91
CA MET A 289 -8.35 -24.45 -17.75
C MET A 289 -9.15 -23.79 -16.63
N ASN A 290 -10.46 -24.00 -16.64
CA ASN A 290 -11.39 -23.36 -15.70
C ASN A 290 -11.75 -24.25 -14.49
N SER A 291 -11.28 -25.50 -14.47
CA SER A 291 -11.47 -26.44 -13.37
C SER A 291 -10.24 -27.33 -13.19
N PHE A 292 -10.16 -28.00 -12.05
CA PHE A 292 -9.09 -28.93 -11.76
C PHE A 292 -9.06 -30.09 -12.78
N GLU A 293 -10.23 -30.59 -13.19
CA GLU A 293 -10.37 -31.64 -14.16
C GLU A 293 -9.83 -31.20 -15.53
N SER A 294 -10.18 -30.01 -16.01
CA SER A 294 -9.67 -29.48 -17.28
C SER A 294 -8.17 -29.24 -17.26
N PHE A 295 -7.61 -28.87 -16.08
CA PHE A 295 -6.17 -28.79 -15.87
C PHE A 295 -5.49 -30.16 -15.95
N GLU A 296 -6.01 -31.19 -15.28
CA GLU A 296 -5.47 -32.55 -15.32
C GLU A 296 -5.49 -33.14 -16.76
N GLU A 297 -6.58 -32.93 -17.51
CA GLU A 297 -6.66 -33.34 -18.90
C GLU A 297 -5.57 -32.72 -19.78
N GLU A 298 -5.35 -31.40 -19.61
CA GLU A 298 -4.33 -30.70 -20.38
C GLU A 298 -2.91 -31.07 -19.92
N LEU A 299 -2.69 -31.23 -18.61
CA LEU A 299 -1.45 -31.74 -18.06
C LEU A 299 -1.07 -33.09 -18.64
N CYS A 300 -2.02 -34.02 -18.72
CA CYS A 300 -1.81 -35.33 -19.35
C CYS A 300 -1.38 -35.22 -20.81
N LYS A 301 -1.97 -34.30 -21.58
CA LYS A 301 -1.59 -34.07 -22.98
C LYS A 301 -0.17 -33.50 -23.10
N VAL A 302 0.15 -32.48 -22.32
CA VAL A 302 1.46 -31.81 -22.34
C VAL A 302 2.57 -32.77 -21.93
N SER A 303 2.38 -33.54 -20.85
CA SER A 303 3.37 -34.51 -20.36
C SER A 303 3.63 -35.66 -21.34
N LYS A 304 2.62 -36.11 -22.09
CA LYS A 304 2.79 -37.13 -23.18
C LYS A 304 3.68 -36.62 -24.31
N PHE A 305 3.68 -35.30 -24.60
CA PHE A 305 4.45 -34.73 -25.71
C PHE A 305 5.97 -34.71 -25.43
N LYS A 306 6.40 -34.70 -24.15
CA LYS A 306 7.81 -34.69 -23.71
C LYS A 306 8.69 -33.64 -24.40
N GLY A 307 8.14 -32.46 -24.62
CA GLY A 307 8.81 -31.34 -25.28
C GLY A 307 9.85 -30.62 -24.40
N LYS A 308 10.27 -29.43 -24.84
CA LYS A 308 11.27 -28.63 -24.12
C LYS A 308 10.89 -28.30 -22.67
N TYR A 309 9.62 -28.04 -22.40
CA TYR A 309 9.12 -27.74 -21.06
C TYR A 309 9.17 -28.96 -20.15
N HIS A 310 8.85 -30.15 -20.66
CA HIS A 310 8.98 -31.41 -19.93
C HIS A 310 10.43 -31.65 -19.49
N LYS A 311 11.36 -31.56 -20.45
CA LYS A 311 12.81 -31.75 -20.16
C LYS A 311 13.35 -30.74 -19.15
N TYR A 312 12.91 -29.49 -19.24
CA TYR A 312 13.31 -28.45 -18.31
C TYR A 312 12.72 -28.72 -16.91
N ALA A 313 11.44 -29.11 -16.81
CA ALA A 313 10.81 -29.43 -15.54
C ALA A 313 11.50 -30.59 -14.82
N ILE A 314 11.87 -31.66 -15.53
CA ILE A 314 12.66 -32.77 -14.96
C ILE A 314 13.98 -32.25 -14.39
N LYS A 315 14.72 -31.46 -15.15
CA LYS A 315 16.01 -30.89 -14.69
C LYS A 315 15.84 -30.04 -13.41
N VAL A 316 14.79 -29.26 -13.33
CA VAL A 316 14.50 -28.46 -12.13
C VAL A 316 14.22 -29.35 -10.93
N LEU A 317 13.37 -30.37 -11.11
CA LEU A 317 13.05 -31.34 -10.05
C LEU A 317 14.27 -32.13 -9.56
N GLU A 318 15.14 -32.57 -10.47
CA GLU A 318 16.41 -33.23 -10.11
C GLU A 318 17.28 -32.32 -9.24
N ASN A 319 17.45 -31.04 -9.62
CA ASN A 319 18.21 -30.07 -8.83
C ASN A 319 17.60 -29.81 -7.45
N LEU A 320 16.26 -29.74 -7.35
CA LEU A 320 15.56 -29.54 -6.08
C LEU A 320 15.72 -30.73 -5.13
N LEU A 321 15.70 -31.96 -5.67
CA LEU A 321 15.87 -33.16 -4.87
C LEU A 321 17.33 -33.34 -4.38
N GLU A 322 18.32 -32.89 -5.16
CA GLU A 322 19.73 -32.93 -4.79
C GLU A 322 20.11 -31.87 -3.74
N ALA A 323 19.44 -30.72 -3.73
CA ALA A 323 19.78 -29.61 -2.87
C ALA A 323 19.31 -29.78 -1.41
N GLU A 324 18.43 -30.74 -1.11
CA GLU A 324 17.72 -30.87 0.18
C GLU A 324 17.09 -29.55 0.68
N GLU A 325 16.98 -28.55 -0.18
CA GLU A 325 16.47 -27.22 0.11
C GLU A 325 15.08 -27.02 -0.50
N ILE A 326 14.18 -26.46 0.29
CA ILE A 326 12.92 -25.93 -0.25
C ILE A 326 13.26 -24.64 -0.97
N VAL A 327 13.27 -24.67 -2.30
CA VAL A 327 13.45 -23.44 -3.09
C VAL A 327 12.13 -22.67 -3.08
N VAL A 328 12.12 -21.62 -2.28
CA VAL A 328 11.01 -20.66 -2.26
C VAL A 328 11.33 -19.53 -3.23
N HIS A 329 10.40 -19.21 -4.13
CA HIS A 329 10.51 -17.99 -4.90
C HIS A 329 10.44 -16.81 -3.95
N HIS A 330 11.46 -15.97 -3.94
CA HIS A 330 11.43 -14.73 -3.19
C HIS A 330 10.69 -13.66 -4.01
N PRO A 331 9.74 -12.94 -3.41
CA PRO A 331 9.17 -11.76 -4.06
C PRO A 331 10.29 -10.76 -4.30
N PRO A 332 10.32 -10.12 -5.46
CA PRO A 332 11.31 -9.12 -5.80
C PRO A 332 11.16 -7.85 -4.97
#